data_34477df7791d899f09a829f7bfd0f87e
#
_entry.id   34477df7791d899f09a829f7bfd0f87e
#
_cell.length_a   1.000
_cell.length_b   1.000
_cell.length_c   1.000
_cell.angle_alpha   90.00
_cell.angle_beta   90.00
_cell.angle_gamma   90.00
#
_symmetry.space_group_name_H-M   'P 1'
#
loop_
_entity.id
_entity.type
_entity.pdbx_description
1 polymer ?
#
loop_
_entity_poly.entity_id
_entity_poly.type
_entity_poly.pdbx_seq_one_letter_code
_entity_poly.pdbx_strand_id
1 'polypeptide(L)'
;AAHARNSHTPFRAGNVYSSDVFYEDCQGEKGQWEKMGVLVQEMETLSLYCTAARAGRRALSMVTVGSSIHHDRALTNEEREQSLDSMIRCALELAAEAAEAAEKAGTADRILAPGYTA
;
A
#
# COMPACT_ATOMS: atom_id res chain seq x y z
N ALA A 1 3.13 3.14 10.53
CA ALA A 1 2.09 3.95 11.20
C ALA A 1 2.68 5.00 12.14
N ALA A 2 3.65 4.66 13.02
CA ALA A 2 4.28 5.62 13.94
C ALA A 2 5.00 6.75 13.17
N HIS A 3 5.79 6.40 12.16
CA HIS A 3 6.53 7.36 11.35
C HIS A 3 5.62 8.38 10.65
N ALA A 4 4.58 7.92 9.95
CA ALA A 4 3.64 8.82 9.27
C ALA A 4 2.90 9.77 10.25
N ARG A 5 2.69 9.36 11.50
CA ARG A 5 2.15 10.25 12.55
C ARG A 5 3.14 11.36 12.92
N ASN A 6 4.42 11.05 12.99
CA ASN A 6 5.45 12.03 13.32
C ASN A 6 5.70 13.04 12.20
N SER A 7 5.57 12.61 10.94
CA SER A 7 5.73 13.49 9.76
C SER A 7 4.53 14.42 9.50
N HIS A 8 3.46 14.33 10.30
CA HIS A 8 2.20 15.07 10.11
C HIS A 8 1.53 14.81 8.74
N THR A 9 1.92 13.76 8.02
CA THR A 9 1.31 13.37 6.75
C THR A 9 -0.01 12.67 7.03
N PRO A 10 -1.15 13.16 6.54
CA PRO A 10 -2.43 12.47 6.71
C PRO A 10 -2.39 11.10 6.05
N PHE A 11 -2.70 10.05 6.80
CA PHE A 11 -2.75 8.70 6.26
C PHE A 11 -3.88 7.89 6.88
N ARG A 12 -4.29 6.86 6.16
CA ARG A 12 -5.16 5.80 6.66
C ARG A 12 -4.51 4.45 6.38
N ALA A 13 -4.69 3.51 7.29
CA ALA A 13 -4.30 2.12 7.09
C ALA A 13 -5.56 1.26 7.09
N GLY A 14 -5.65 0.32 6.16
CA GLY A 14 -6.82 -0.54 6.05
C GLY A 14 -6.73 -1.47 4.85
N ASN A 15 -7.86 -2.04 4.48
CA ASN A 15 -7.96 -3.02 3.42
C ASN A 15 -7.85 -2.37 2.04
N VAL A 16 -7.21 -3.11 1.14
CA VAL A 16 -7.02 -2.76 -0.27
C VAL A 16 -7.70 -3.82 -1.12
N TYR A 17 -8.34 -3.43 -2.18
CA TYR A 17 -8.82 -4.30 -3.23
C TYR A 17 -7.86 -4.22 -4.42
N SER A 18 -7.13 -5.30 -4.67
CA SER A 18 -6.27 -5.41 -5.86
C SER A 18 -7.05 -6.08 -6.99
N SER A 19 -7.15 -5.44 -8.14
CA SER A 19 -7.87 -5.94 -9.30
C SER A 19 -7.06 -5.73 -10.57
N ASP A 20 -6.99 -6.74 -11.42
CA ASP A 20 -6.40 -6.64 -12.76
C ASP A 20 -7.36 -5.97 -13.77
N VAL A 21 -8.60 -5.71 -13.37
CA VAL A 21 -9.63 -5.11 -14.20
C VAL A 21 -9.78 -3.64 -13.85
N PHE A 22 -9.40 -2.77 -14.78
CA PHE A 22 -9.55 -1.32 -14.62
C PHE A 22 -10.96 -0.82 -15.01
N TYR A 23 -11.50 -1.34 -16.10
CA TYR A 23 -12.84 -1.03 -16.57
C TYR A 23 -13.80 -2.14 -16.15
N GLU A 24 -14.64 -1.85 -15.17
CA GLU A 24 -15.62 -2.81 -14.64
C GLU A 24 -16.97 -2.59 -15.32
N ASP A 25 -17.53 -3.67 -15.87
CA ASP A 25 -18.88 -3.66 -16.48
C ASP A 25 -20.00 -3.79 -15.44
N CYS A 26 -19.67 -4.21 -14.21
CA CYS A 26 -20.63 -4.44 -13.13
C CYS A 26 -20.86 -3.18 -12.30
N GLN A 27 -21.99 -2.51 -12.52
CA GLN A 27 -22.42 -1.43 -11.67
C GLN A 27 -22.78 -1.97 -10.28
N GLY A 28 -22.18 -1.40 -9.24
CA GLY A 28 -22.52 -1.72 -7.84
C GLY A 28 -21.46 -2.46 -7.02
N GLU A 29 -20.43 -3.03 -7.64
CA GLU A 29 -19.36 -3.70 -6.91
C GLU A 29 -18.62 -2.78 -5.95
N LYS A 30 -18.35 -1.54 -6.35
CA LYS A 30 -17.64 -0.54 -5.53
C LYS A 30 -18.33 -0.32 -4.17
N GLY A 31 -19.65 -0.27 -4.14
CA GLY A 31 -20.41 -0.15 -2.90
C GLY A 31 -20.38 -1.39 -2.02
N GLN A 32 -20.11 -2.56 -2.57
CA GLN A 32 -19.95 -3.80 -1.79
C GLN A 32 -18.57 -3.85 -1.11
N TRP A 33 -17.53 -3.47 -1.81
CA TRP A 33 -16.18 -3.37 -1.24
C TRP A 33 -16.11 -2.34 -0.12
N GLU A 34 -16.79 -1.23 -0.26
CA GLU A 34 -16.91 -0.24 0.81
C GLU A 34 -17.56 -0.82 2.08
N LYS A 35 -18.64 -1.58 1.95
CA LYS A 35 -19.30 -2.26 3.09
C LYS A 35 -18.36 -3.25 3.79
N MET A 36 -17.38 -3.80 3.08
CA MET A 36 -16.34 -4.67 3.63
C MET A 36 -15.16 -3.89 4.24
N GLY A 37 -15.23 -2.57 4.29
CA GLY A 37 -14.18 -1.71 4.86
C GLY A 37 -12.96 -1.56 3.96
N VAL A 38 -13.10 -1.80 2.65
CA VAL A 38 -12.04 -1.53 1.68
C VAL A 38 -11.90 -0.02 1.51
N LEU A 39 -10.68 0.49 1.65
CA LEU A 39 -10.38 1.92 1.56
C LEU A 39 -10.00 2.37 0.16
N VAL A 40 -9.39 1.50 -0.62
CA VAL A 40 -8.81 1.83 -1.93
C VAL A 40 -8.79 0.62 -2.85
N GLN A 41 -8.99 0.86 -4.14
CA GLN A 41 -8.76 -0.09 -5.23
C GLN A 41 -7.46 0.30 -5.95
N GLU A 42 -6.64 -0.69 -6.25
CA GLU A 42 -5.38 -0.58 -6.98
C GLU A 42 -5.08 -1.89 -7.73
N MET A 43 -3.93 -2.05 -8.33
CA MET A 43 -3.66 -3.17 -9.25
C MET A 43 -2.41 -4.00 -8.89
N GLU A 44 -1.59 -3.60 -7.93
CA GLU A 44 -0.24 -4.14 -7.72
C GLU A 44 0.01 -4.77 -6.33
N THR A 45 -0.74 -4.37 -5.32
CA THR A 45 -0.46 -4.75 -3.90
C THR A 45 -0.49 -6.25 -3.67
N LEU A 46 -1.44 -6.97 -4.28
CA LEU A 46 -1.50 -8.42 -4.16
C LEU A 46 -0.22 -9.07 -4.70
N SER A 47 0.20 -8.68 -5.89
CA SER A 47 1.42 -9.21 -6.52
C SER A 47 2.68 -8.88 -5.72
N LEU A 48 2.75 -7.65 -5.18
CA LEU A 48 3.84 -7.24 -4.29
C LEU A 48 3.92 -8.12 -3.05
N TYR A 49 2.80 -8.35 -2.37
CA TYR A 49 2.78 -9.13 -1.13
C TYR A 49 3.05 -10.61 -1.38
N CYS A 50 2.48 -11.19 -2.43
CA CYS A 50 2.76 -12.57 -2.80
C CYS A 50 4.24 -12.79 -3.16
N THR A 51 4.84 -11.87 -3.91
CA THR A 51 6.24 -11.93 -4.29
C THR A 51 7.16 -11.80 -3.07
N ALA A 52 6.87 -10.85 -2.19
CA ALA A 52 7.62 -10.66 -0.96
C ALA A 52 7.53 -11.89 -0.03
N ALA A 53 6.33 -12.44 0.15
CA ALA A 53 6.13 -13.64 0.95
C ALA A 53 6.91 -14.84 0.39
N ARG A 54 6.87 -15.05 -0.93
CA ARG A 54 7.65 -16.11 -1.60
C ARG A 54 9.15 -15.93 -1.39
N ALA A 55 9.63 -14.70 -1.38
CA ALA A 55 11.03 -14.38 -1.13
C ALA A 55 11.42 -14.37 0.36
N GLY A 56 10.50 -14.64 1.28
CA GLY A 56 10.71 -14.53 2.72
C GLY A 56 11.03 -13.09 3.15
N ARG A 57 10.42 -12.10 2.51
CA ARG A 57 10.64 -10.66 2.75
C ARG A 57 9.37 -9.98 3.22
N ARG A 58 9.54 -8.85 3.89
CA ARG A 58 8.43 -7.96 4.25
C ARG A 58 8.17 -6.97 3.13
N ALA A 59 6.91 -6.60 2.95
CA ALA A 59 6.51 -5.55 2.02
C ALA A 59 5.43 -4.67 2.66
N LEU A 60 5.37 -3.43 2.21
CA LEU A 60 4.33 -2.47 2.53
C LEU A 60 3.93 -1.75 1.25
N SER A 61 2.64 -1.69 0.97
CA SER A 61 2.09 -0.85 -0.09
C SER A 61 1.67 0.49 0.50
N MET A 62 2.03 1.57 -0.19
CA MET A 62 1.56 2.91 0.06
C MET A 62 0.99 3.47 -1.23
N VAL A 63 -0.18 4.07 -1.15
CA VAL A 63 -0.87 4.62 -2.31
C VAL A 63 -1.35 6.04 -2.02
N THR A 64 -1.31 6.89 -3.05
CA THR A 64 -1.98 8.18 -3.04
C THR A 64 -3.31 8.05 -3.76
N VAL A 65 -4.39 8.47 -3.10
CA VAL A 65 -5.73 8.40 -3.70
C VAL A 65 -5.86 9.48 -4.77
N GLY A 66 -5.96 9.06 -6.03
CA GLY A 66 -6.07 9.95 -7.19
C GLY A 66 -7.49 10.33 -7.56
N SER A 67 -8.48 9.55 -7.12
CA SER A 67 -9.91 9.80 -7.34
C SER A 67 -10.74 9.16 -6.23
N SER A 68 -11.97 9.60 -6.07
CA SER A 68 -12.89 9.06 -5.06
C SER A 68 -14.24 8.73 -5.71
N ILE A 69 -14.83 7.62 -5.29
CA ILE A 69 -16.20 7.25 -5.69
C ILE A 69 -17.28 8.14 -5.05
N HIS A 70 -16.92 8.89 -4.00
CA HIS A 70 -17.84 9.77 -3.27
C HIS A 70 -17.78 11.22 -3.73
N HIS A 71 -16.78 11.58 -4.50
CA HIS A 71 -16.57 12.95 -4.95
C HIS A 71 -16.25 12.94 -6.44
N ASP A 72 -16.95 13.75 -7.21
CA ASP A 72 -16.71 13.97 -8.64
C ASP A 72 -15.39 14.73 -8.92
N ARG A 73 -14.39 14.47 -8.10
CA ARG A 73 -13.07 15.06 -8.23
C ARG A 73 -12.01 13.98 -8.40
N ALA A 74 -11.33 14.03 -9.53
CA ALA A 74 -10.06 13.36 -9.74
C ALA A 74 -8.93 14.40 -9.70
N LEU A 75 -7.73 13.97 -9.27
CA LEU A 75 -6.54 14.81 -9.34
C LEU A 75 -6.18 15.07 -10.81
N THR A 76 -5.77 16.29 -11.13
CA THR A 76 -5.13 16.62 -12.41
C THR A 76 -3.77 15.93 -12.50
N ASN A 77 -3.15 15.92 -13.69
CA ASN A 77 -1.81 15.35 -13.83
C ASN A 77 -0.78 16.10 -12.99
N GLU A 78 -0.86 17.42 -12.94
CA GLU A 78 0.01 18.28 -12.12
C GLU A 78 -0.20 18.01 -10.62
N GLU A 79 -1.44 17.89 -10.17
CA GLU A 79 -1.76 17.56 -8.77
C GLU A 79 -1.25 16.14 -8.41
N ARG A 80 -1.32 15.17 -9.33
CA ARG A 80 -0.78 13.82 -9.13
C ARG A 80 0.73 13.87 -8.94
N GLU A 81 1.46 14.55 -9.81
CA GLU A 81 2.91 14.68 -9.70
C GLU A 81 3.33 15.32 -8.37
N GLN A 82 2.68 16.40 -7.96
CA GLN A 82 2.99 17.11 -6.72
C GLN A 82 2.59 16.32 -5.45
N SER A 83 1.49 15.57 -5.49
CA SER A 83 1.02 14.81 -4.33
C SER A 83 1.86 13.57 -4.03
N LEU A 84 2.63 13.06 -5.00
CA LEU A 84 3.51 11.91 -4.81
C LEU A 84 4.70 12.18 -3.90
N ASP A 85 5.19 13.41 -3.85
CA ASP A 85 6.39 13.78 -3.07
C ASP A 85 6.26 13.41 -1.59
N SER A 86 5.12 13.70 -0.97
CA SER A 86 4.88 13.37 0.43
C SER A 86 4.87 11.85 0.68
N MET A 87 4.25 11.09 -0.22
CA MET A 87 4.22 9.64 -0.15
C MET A 87 5.61 9.04 -0.36
N ILE A 88 6.36 9.53 -1.36
CA ILE A 88 7.72 9.06 -1.67
C ILE A 88 8.65 9.31 -0.48
N ARG A 89 8.63 10.51 0.10
CA ARG A 89 9.43 10.84 1.28
C ARG A 89 9.11 9.91 2.45
N CYS A 90 7.82 9.75 2.75
CA CYS A 90 7.37 8.86 3.83
C CYS A 90 7.81 7.40 3.59
N ALA A 91 7.75 6.91 2.35
CA ALA A 91 8.19 5.58 2.00
C ALA A 91 9.70 5.39 2.15
N LEU A 92 10.51 6.36 1.70
CA LEU A 92 11.97 6.32 1.80
C LEU A 92 12.44 6.37 3.26
N GLU A 93 11.87 7.27 4.06
CA GLU A 93 12.18 7.40 5.48
C GLU A 93 11.82 6.12 6.25
N LEU A 94 10.63 5.54 5.98
CA LEU A 94 10.22 4.27 6.58
C LEU A 94 11.13 3.11 6.17
N ALA A 95 11.57 3.07 4.91
CA ALA A 95 12.50 2.05 4.43
C ALA A 95 13.87 2.15 5.13
N ALA A 96 14.37 3.36 5.34
CA ALA A 96 15.61 3.60 6.06
C ALA A 96 15.49 3.15 7.54
N GLU A 97 14.42 3.54 8.23
CA GLU A 97 14.17 3.09 9.61
C GLU A 97 14.05 1.57 9.72
N ALA A 98 13.37 0.93 8.75
CA ALA A 98 13.22 -0.52 8.74
C ALA A 98 14.57 -1.24 8.51
N ALA A 99 15.44 -0.68 7.67
CA ALA A 99 16.79 -1.21 7.44
C ALA A 99 17.65 -1.11 8.69
N GLU A 100 17.69 0.06 9.34
CA GLU A 100 18.42 0.26 10.60
C GLU A 100 17.92 -0.66 11.72
N ALA A 101 16.61 -0.84 11.82
CA ALA A 101 16.03 -1.73 12.82
C ALA A 101 16.41 -3.20 12.57
N ALA A 102 16.49 -3.62 11.30
CA ALA A 102 16.92 -4.96 10.94
C ALA A 102 18.40 -5.20 11.26
N GLU A 103 19.28 -4.23 11.01
CA GLU A 103 20.69 -4.29 11.38
C GLU A 103 20.89 -4.39 12.89
N LYS A 104 20.19 -3.55 13.67
CA LYS A 104 20.27 -3.55 15.15
C LYS A 104 19.76 -4.85 15.76
N ALA A 105 18.77 -5.49 15.13
CA ALA A 105 18.21 -6.74 15.63
C ALA A 105 19.12 -7.96 15.34
N GLY A 106 20.14 -7.82 14.52
CA GLY A 106 21.02 -8.93 14.11
C GLY A 106 20.25 -10.06 13.41
N THR A 107 19.05 -9.78 12.99
CA THR A 107 18.12 -10.74 12.42
C THR A 107 18.04 -10.49 10.92
N ALA A 108 18.62 -11.37 10.13
CA ALA A 108 18.08 -11.61 8.82
C ALA A 108 16.64 -12.09 9.04
N ASP A 109 15.68 -11.21 8.89
CA ASP A 109 14.26 -11.41 9.17
C ASP A 109 13.70 -12.46 8.18
N ARG A 110 14.05 -13.73 8.43
CA ARG A 110 13.47 -14.88 7.76
C ARG A 110 12.11 -15.14 8.39
N ILE A 111 11.09 -14.58 7.81
CA ILE A 111 9.75 -15.14 7.99
C ILE A 111 9.77 -16.46 7.23
N LEU A 112 10.10 -17.54 7.94
CA LEU A 112 9.85 -18.88 7.46
C LEU A 112 8.33 -19.04 7.46
N ALA A 113 7.72 -18.92 6.28
CA ALA A 113 6.38 -19.45 6.10
C ALA A 113 6.44 -20.96 6.39
N PRO A 114 5.72 -21.47 7.39
CA PRO A 114 5.74 -22.90 7.69
C PRO A 114 5.17 -23.65 6.46
N GLY A 115 5.98 -24.51 5.84
CA GLY A 115 5.49 -25.52 4.94
C GLY A 115 5.82 -25.43 3.44
N TYR A 116 6.64 -24.52 2.98
CA TYR A 116 7.19 -24.61 1.61
C TYR A 116 8.61 -25.17 1.63
N THR A 117 8.71 -26.49 1.57
CA THR A 117 9.92 -27.16 1.07
C THR A 117 9.85 -27.19 -0.44
N ALA A 118 10.90 -26.68 -1.11
CA ALA A 118 11.09 -26.78 -2.55
C ALA A 118 11.22 -28.25 -2.99
#